data_5bfe9a174ea7e56712188cde91615ce0
#
_entry.id   5bfe9a174ea7e56712188cde91615ce0
#
_cell.length_a   1.000
_cell.length_b   1.000
_cell.length_c   1.000
_cell.angle_alpha   90.00
_cell.angle_beta   90.00
_cell.angle_gamma   90.00
#
_symmetry.space_group_name_H-M   'P 1'
#
loop_
_entity.id
_entity.type
_entity.pdbx_description
1 polymer ?
#
loop_
_entity_poly.entity_id
_entity_poly.type
_entity_poly.pdbx_seq_one_letter_code
_entity_poly.pdbx_strand_id
1 'polypeptide(L)'
;MKRCFKLGAMAVACAAGVMVSAGAANFTSSADRLHEVGLFQGTGTTASGAPQYDLDRAPTRAEAAVMLVRLLGKEADAKALTYTAPFTDLEGWEAPYVQYLYDNKLTTGATATTFEPKAKCSAQMYTTFLLRSLGYSDAQNGDFTYTGALDFAADNVGLIDESFCDTNNFLRDNVAAMSLEALATPVKATDITL
;
A
#
# COMPACT_ATOMS: atom_id res chain seq x y z
N MET A 1 10.07 -6.71 24.37
CA MET A 1 11.40 -7.36 24.30
C MET A 1 12.02 -6.98 22.97
N LYS A 2 13.13 -6.23 23.01
CA LYS A 2 13.82 -5.78 21.79
C LYS A 2 14.59 -6.97 21.22
N ARG A 3 14.25 -7.45 20.05
CA ARG A 3 15.06 -8.42 19.31
C ARG A 3 15.81 -7.71 18.20
N CYS A 4 17.14 -7.77 18.31
CA CYS A 4 18.08 -7.23 17.35
C CYS A 4 18.04 -8.00 16.03
N PHE A 5 17.92 -7.28 14.94
CA PHE A 5 18.16 -7.78 13.60
C PHE A 5 19.65 -8.13 13.43
N LYS A 6 19.91 -9.27 12.82
CA LYS A 6 21.27 -9.66 12.43
C LYS A 6 21.64 -8.97 11.13
N LEU A 7 22.60 -8.05 11.21
CA LEU A 7 23.25 -7.46 10.04
C LEU A 7 24.07 -8.52 9.30
N GLY A 8 23.77 -8.73 8.05
CA GLY A 8 24.70 -9.28 7.08
C GLY A 8 25.41 -8.12 6.39
N ALA A 9 26.66 -7.88 6.74
CA ALA A 9 27.46 -6.82 6.18
C ALA A 9 27.90 -7.15 4.76
N MET A 10 27.61 -6.26 3.81
CA MET A 10 28.36 -6.16 2.56
C MET A 10 28.76 -4.69 2.37
N ALA A 11 30.02 -4.41 2.66
CA ALA A 11 30.62 -3.10 2.50
C ALA A 11 30.96 -2.85 1.05
N VAL A 12 30.43 -1.76 0.48
CA VAL A 12 31.05 -1.06 -0.66
C VAL A 12 31.19 0.40 -0.26
N ALA A 13 32.44 0.79 -0.05
CA ALA A 13 32.84 2.16 0.18
C ALA A 13 32.80 2.95 -1.14
N CYS A 14 32.07 4.05 -1.17
CA CYS A 14 32.38 5.19 -2.03
C CYS A 14 32.06 6.49 -1.29
N ALA A 15 33.10 7.20 -0.92
CA ALA A 15 33.04 8.50 -0.32
C ALA A 15 32.72 9.57 -1.40
N ALA A 16 31.60 10.24 -1.23
CA ALA A 16 31.40 11.62 -1.71
C ALA A 16 30.36 12.25 -0.79
N GLY A 17 30.80 13.20 0.03
CA GLY A 17 29.97 13.90 0.98
C GLY A 17 28.93 14.74 0.25
N VAL A 18 27.68 14.29 0.32
CA VAL A 18 26.50 15.11 0.12
C VAL A 18 25.80 15.12 1.47
N MET A 19 25.72 16.30 2.08
CA MET A 19 24.83 16.51 3.21
C MET A 19 23.41 16.29 2.72
N VAL A 20 22.91 15.04 2.85
CA VAL A 20 21.50 14.78 2.68
C VAL A 20 20.84 15.24 3.95
N SER A 21 20.08 16.35 3.88
CA SER A 21 19.05 16.61 4.86
C SER A 21 18.24 15.33 5.01
N ALA A 22 17.92 14.93 6.23
CA ALA A 22 17.01 13.82 6.50
C ALA A 22 15.62 14.16 5.95
N GLY A 23 15.49 14.14 4.64
CA GLY A 23 14.23 14.11 3.91
C GLY A 23 13.83 12.65 3.75
N ALA A 24 12.55 12.37 3.85
CA ALA A 24 11.98 11.06 3.60
C ALA A 24 12.61 10.43 2.34
N ALA A 25 12.87 9.13 2.38
CA ALA A 25 13.36 8.40 1.23
C ALA A 25 12.44 8.69 0.04
N ASN A 26 13.01 9.01 -1.12
CA ASN A 26 12.23 9.40 -2.29
C ASN A 26 12.08 8.20 -3.23
N PHE A 27 10.90 7.59 -3.24
CA PHE A 27 10.56 6.45 -4.10
C PHE A 27 9.88 6.86 -5.42
N THR A 28 10.21 8.03 -5.96
CA THR A 28 9.70 8.48 -7.26
C THR A 28 9.90 7.43 -8.35
N SER A 29 11.02 6.71 -8.35
CA SER A 29 11.27 5.64 -9.32
C SER A 29 10.27 4.49 -9.21
N SER A 30 9.78 4.17 -8.03
CA SER A 30 8.73 3.16 -7.83
C SER A 30 7.39 3.67 -8.36
N ALA A 31 7.06 4.93 -8.10
CA ALA A 31 5.86 5.57 -8.63
C ALA A 31 5.90 5.65 -10.17
N ASP A 32 7.05 6.00 -10.77
CA ASP A 32 7.22 6.05 -12.22
C ASP A 32 7.01 4.68 -12.87
N ARG A 33 7.62 3.63 -12.33
CA ARG A 33 7.46 2.25 -12.84
C ARG A 33 6.00 1.79 -12.78
N LEU A 34 5.32 2.05 -11.68
CA LEU A 34 3.91 1.71 -11.53
C LEU A 34 3.03 2.57 -12.46
N HIS A 35 3.41 3.83 -12.70
CA HIS A 35 2.71 4.73 -13.62
C HIS A 35 2.85 4.26 -15.08
N GLU A 36 4.03 3.86 -15.51
CA GLU A 36 4.29 3.34 -16.85
C GLU A 36 3.39 2.17 -17.23
N VAL A 37 3.03 1.34 -16.26
CA VAL A 37 2.12 0.20 -16.45
C VAL A 37 0.67 0.52 -16.06
N GLY A 38 0.35 1.79 -15.73
CA GLY A 38 -1.01 2.26 -15.45
C GLY A 38 -1.55 1.91 -14.05
N LEU A 39 -0.71 1.37 -13.16
CA LEU A 39 -1.14 0.90 -11.83
C LEU A 39 -1.07 1.99 -10.75
N PHE A 40 -0.31 3.06 -10.96
CA PHE A 40 -0.22 4.19 -10.07
C PHE A 40 -0.46 5.49 -10.82
N GLN A 41 -1.52 6.19 -10.48
CA GLN A 41 -1.83 7.47 -11.11
C GLN A 41 -1.53 8.62 -10.15
N GLY A 42 -1.04 9.71 -10.71
CA GLY A 42 -0.86 10.96 -9.97
C GLY A 42 -2.18 11.61 -9.59
N THR A 43 -2.06 12.72 -8.89
CA THR A 43 -3.19 13.61 -8.52
C THR A 43 -3.44 14.66 -9.60
N GLY A 44 -2.54 14.77 -10.57
CA GLY A 44 -2.60 15.70 -11.69
C GLY A 44 -1.35 15.61 -12.56
N THR A 45 -1.12 16.66 -13.33
CA THR A 45 0.08 16.84 -14.14
C THR A 45 0.76 18.17 -13.81
N THR A 46 2.07 18.18 -13.87
CA THR A 46 2.87 19.41 -13.74
C THR A 46 2.71 20.31 -14.95
N ALA A 47 3.17 21.54 -14.87
CA ALA A 47 3.20 22.47 -16.04
C ALA A 47 3.99 21.93 -17.22
N SER A 48 4.95 21.02 -17.01
CA SER A 48 5.71 20.33 -18.05
C SER A 48 5.03 19.08 -18.61
N GLY A 49 3.83 18.73 -18.12
CA GLY A 49 3.10 17.53 -18.51
C GLY A 49 3.53 16.24 -17.80
N ALA A 50 4.49 16.30 -16.87
CA ALA A 50 4.89 15.14 -16.07
C ALA A 50 3.82 14.79 -15.02
N PRO A 51 3.70 13.52 -14.60
CA PRO A 51 2.79 13.13 -13.52
C PRO A 51 3.12 13.85 -12.21
N GLN A 52 2.10 14.29 -11.49
CA GLN A 52 2.22 14.82 -10.14
C GLN A 52 1.72 13.77 -9.17
N TYR A 53 2.61 13.15 -8.40
CA TYR A 53 2.29 12.02 -7.53
C TYR A 53 1.92 12.42 -6.10
N ASP A 54 2.31 13.63 -5.66
CA ASP A 54 2.16 14.12 -4.27
C ASP A 54 2.71 13.11 -3.24
N LEU A 55 3.94 12.63 -3.48
CA LEU A 55 4.56 11.56 -2.70
C LEU A 55 4.86 11.95 -1.24
N ASP A 56 4.98 13.23 -0.97
CA ASP A 56 5.35 13.85 0.31
C ASP A 56 4.18 14.01 1.30
N ARG A 57 2.97 13.58 0.93
CA ARG A 57 1.81 13.64 1.81
C ARG A 57 1.25 12.26 2.16
N ALA A 58 0.62 12.18 3.33
CA ALA A 58 -0.10 10.99 3.72
C ALA A 58 -1.30 10.73 2.79
N PRO A 59 -1.52 9.49 2.33
CA PRO A 59 -2.73 9.13 1.60
C PRO A 59 -3.93 9.07 2.55
N THR A 60 -5.11 9.39 2.05
CA THR A 60 -6.34 9.05 2.75
C THR A 60 -6.67 7.55 2.58
N ARG A 61 -7.57 7.03 3.41
CA ARG A 61 -8.02 5.65 3.29
C ARG A 61 -8.72 5.38 1.96
N ALA A 62 -9.49 6.35 1.45
CA ALA A 62 -10.10 6.27 0.12
C ALA A 62 -9.04 6.23 -0.99
N GLU A 63 -8.03 7.08 -0.92
CA GLU A 63 -6.93 7.06 -1.90
C GLU A 63 -6.17 5.74 -1.87
N ALA A 64 -5.88 5.20 -0.68
CA ALA A 64 -5.23 3.89 -0.53
C ALA A 64 -6.08 2.76 -1.13
N ALA A 65 -7.41 2.80 -0.97
CA ALA A 65 -8.31 1.84 -1.59
C ALA A 65 -8.26 1.91 -3.12
N VAL A 66 -8.29 3.12 -3.69
CA VAL A 66 -8.15 3.31 -5.15
C VAL A 66 -6.80 2.82 -5.64
N MET A 67 -5.71 3.15 -4.93
CA MET A 67 -4.36 2.73 -5.29
C MET A 67 -4.24 1.21 -5.29
N LEU A 68 -4.82 0.53 -4.31
CA LEU A 68 -4.84 -0.94 -4.27
C LEU A 68 -5.64 -1.54 -5.43
N VAL A 69 -6.86 -1.06 -5.71
CA VAL A 69 -7.69 -1.58 -6.80
C VAL A 69 -7.00 -1.40 -8.16
N ARG A 70 -6.29 -0.29 -8.36
CA ARG A 70 -5.46 -0.07 -9.55
C ARG A 70 -4.27 -1.01 -9.60
N LEU A 71 -3.58 -1.20 -8.46
CA LEU A 71 -2.47 -2.16 -8.35
C LEU A 71 -2.89 -3.56 -8.79
N LEU A 72 -4.12 -3.97 -8.45
CA LEU A 72 -4.69 -5.25 -8.84
C LEU A 72 -5.20 -5.28 -10.30
N GLY A 73 -5.08 -4.19 -11.06
CA GLY A 73 -5.59 -4.08 -12.43
C GLY A 73 -7.12 -4.15 -12.53
N LYS A 74 -7.84 -3.82 -11.45
CA LYS A 74 -9.29 -4.04 -11.30
C LYS A 74 -10.13 -2.77 -11.30
N GLU A 75 -9.58 -1.65 -11.79
CA GLU A 75 -10.31 -0.38 -11.80
C GLU A 75 -11.59 -0.43 -12.66
N ALA A 76 -11.54 -1.08 -13.83
CA ALA A 76 -12.71 -1.22 -14.69
C ALA A 76 -13.79 -2.10 -14.05
N ASP A 77 -13.37 -3.22 -13.46
CA ASP A 77 -14.27 -4.14 -12.75
C ASP A 77 -14.95 -3.42 -11.58
N ALA A 78 -14.18 -2.69 -10.78
CA ALA A 78 -14.70 -1.92 -9.64
C ALA A 78 -15.74 -0.88 -10.08
N LYS A 79 -15.45 -0.09 -11.13
CA LYS A 79 -16.38 0.94 -11.65
C LYS A 79 -17.67 0.38 -12.21
N ALA A 80 -17.73 -0.90 -12.55
CA ALA A 80 -18.94 -1.57 -13.02
C ALA A 80 -19.84 -2.09 -11.88
N LEU A 81 -19.37 -2.08 -10.62
CA LEU A 81 -20.13 -2.59 -9.48
C LEU A 81 -21.25 -1.63 -9.06
N THR A 82 -22.35 -2.22 -8.60
CA THR A 82 -23.38 -1.49 -7.85
C THR A 82 -23.01 -1.48 -6.36
N TYR A 83 -23.11 -0.32 -5.73
CA TYR A 83 -22.78 -0.19 -4.32
C TYR A 83 -23.80 -0.89 -3.43
N THR A 84 -23.34 -1.83 -2.60
CA THR A 84 -24.13 -2.60 -1.62
C THR A 84 -23.39 -2.83 -0.30
N ALA A 85 -22.15 -2.37 -0.19
CA ALA A 85 -21.37 -2.47 1.04
C ALA A 85 -22.06 -1.69 2.19
N PRO A 86 -21.84 -2.09 3.45
CA PRO A 86 -22.59 -1.53 4.58
C PRO A 86 -22.14 -0.12 5.01
N PHE A 87 -21.12 0.45 4.38
CA PHE A 87 -20.54 1.72 4.81
C PHE A 87 -21.39 2.91 4.34
N THR A 88 -21.76 3.76 5.28
CA THR A 88 -22.70 4.88 5.07
C THR A 88 -22.01 6.23 4.90
N ASP A 89 -20.69 6.27 4.99
CA ASP A 89 -19.86 7.49 5.03
C ASP A 89 -19.05 7.75 3.75
N LEU A 90 -19.42 7.11 2.64
CA LEU A 90 -18.78 7.31 1.33
C LEU A 90 -19.47 8.42 0.53
N GLU A 91 -18.69 9.23 -0.20
CA GLU A 91 -19.18 10.42 -0.94
C GLU A 91 -19.27 10.21 -2.47
N GLY A 92 -19.22 8.99 -2.93
CA GLY A 92 -19.53 8.68 -4.32
C GLY A 92 -18.34 8.21 -5.15
N TRP A 93 -17.29 9.01 -5.39
CA TRP A 93 -16.19 8.63 -6.28
C TRP A 93 -15.39 7.43 -5.78
N GLU A 94 -15.26 7.26 -4.46
CA GLU A 94 -14.58 6.15 -3.81
C GLU A 94 -15.45 4.90 -3.66
N ALA A 95 -16.77 5.05 -3.71
CA ALA A 95 -17.71 3.96 -3.43
C ALA A 95 -17.48 2.69 -4.29
N PRO A 96 -17.25 2.77 -5.62
CA PRO A 96 -16.98 1.58 -6.43
C PRO A 96 -15.73 0.82 -6.01
N TYR A 97 -14.69 1.53 -5.63
CA TYR A 97 -13.43 0.93 -5.21
C TYR A 97 -13.55 0.26 -3.84
N VAL A 98 -14.23 0.92 -2.90
CA VAL A 98 -14.51 0.35 -1.58
C VAL A 98 -15.44 -0.86 -1.69
N GLN A 99 -16.44 -0.82 -2.59
CA GLN A 99 -17.28 -1.97 -2.91
C GLN A 99 -16.43 -3.15 -3.39
N TYR A 100 -15.52 -2.92 -4.36
CA TYR A 100 -14.64 -3.97 -4.85
C TYR A 100 -13.81 -4.60 -3.72
N LEU A 101 -13.21 -3.77 -2.86
CA LEU A 101 -12.44 -4.26 -1.72
C LEU A 101 -13.30 -5.06 -0.73
N TYR A 102 -14.54 -4.64 -0.50
CA TYR A 102 -15.46 -5.32 0.40
C TYR A 102 -15.87 -6.70 -0.14
N ASP A 103 -16.28 -6.78 -1.40
CA ASP A 103 -16.70 -8.02 -2.05
C ASP A 103 -15.58 -9.06 -2.10
N ASN A 104 -14.34 -8.59 -2.31
CA ASN A 104 -13.15 -9.45 -2.35
C ASN A 104 -12.49 -9.66 -0.96
N LYS A 105 -13.13 -9.23 0.14
CA LYS A 105 -12.66 -9.38 1.52
C LYS A 105 -11.31 -8.70 1.79
N LEU A 106 -10.96 -7.69 1.00
CA LEU A 106 -9.75 -6.90 1.16
C LEU A 106 -9.92 -5.80 2.22
N THR A 107 -11.17 -5.43 2.54
CA THR A 107 -11.51 -4.53 3.64
C THR A 107 -12.68 -5.03 4.46
N THR A 108 -12.68 -4.68 5.74
CA THR A 108 -13.82 -4.86 6.67
C THR A 108 -14.39 -3.52 7.15
N GLY A 109 -13.88 -2.40 6.60
CA GLY A 109 -14.19 -1.05 7.08
C GLY A 109 -13.32 -0.61 8.27
N ALA A 110 -13.60 0.55 8.79
CA ALA A 110 -13.11 1.02 10.09
C ALA A 110 -14.01 0.49 11.22
N THR A 111 -15.31 0.42 10.96
CA THR A 111 -16.31 -0.25 11.77
C THR A 111 -17.22 -1.09 10.86
N ALA A 112 -18.23 -1.74 11.43
CA ALA A 112 -19.20 -2.50 10.65
C ALA A 112 -19.99 -1.64 9.64
N THR A 113 -20.07 -0.33 9.85
CA THR A 113 -20.90 0.59 9.04
C THR A 113 -20.16 1.83 8.53
N THR A 114 -18.88 1.97 8.84
CA THR A 114 -18.05 3.10 8.37
C THR A 114 -16.75 2.63 7.74
N PHE A 115 -16.32 3.34 6.70
CA PHE A 115 -15.03 3.15 6.05
C PHE A 115 -14.00 4.19 6.48
N GLU A 116 -14.45 5.38 6.89
CA GLU A 116 -13.64 6.56 7.22
C GLU A 116 -12.77 7.04 6.03
N PRO A 117 -13.36 7.37 4.87
CA PRO A 117 -12.63 7.61 3.63
C PRO A 117 -11.61 8.75 3.72
N LYS A 118 -11.89 9.78 4.54
CA LYS A 118 -11.05 10.98 4.71
C LYS A 118 -9.96 10.82 5.77
N ALA A 119 -10.02 9.79 6.60
CA ALA A 119 -8.95 9.52 7.59
C ALA A 119 -7.65 9.16 6.88
N LYS A 120 -6.52 9.45 7.53
CA LYS A 120 -5.19 9.04 7.02
C LYS A 120 -5.08 7.51 6.98
N CYS A 121 -4.53 6.99 5.90
CA CYS A 121 -4.11 5.61 5.84
C CYS A 121 -2.82 5.43 6.62
N SER A 122 -2.74 4.42 7.46
CA SER A 122 -1.52 4.03 8.17
C SER A 122 -0.76 2.94 7.40
N ALA A 123 0.54 2.78 7.71
CA ALA A 123 1.34 1.65 7.24
C ALA A 123 0.65 0.32 7.55
N GLN A 124 0.17 0.16 8.78
CA GLN A 124 -0.57 -1.02 9.25
C GLN A 124 -1.76 -1.37 8.34
N MET A 125 -2.57 -0.36 8.00
CA MET A 125 -3.74 -0.57 7.14
C MET A 125 -3.35 -0.97 5.73
N TYR A 126 -2.39 -0.27 5.12
CA TYR A 126 -1.98 -0.56 3.76
C TYR A 126 -1.29 -1.92 3.63
N THR A 127 -0.43 -2.27 4.59
CA THR A 127 0.16 -3.61 4.68
C THR A 127 -0.91 -4.70 4.79
N THR A 128 -1.96 -4.48 5.60
CA THR A 128 -3.09 -5.42 5.70
C THR A 128 -3.79 -5.61 4.35
N PHE A 129 -3.98 -4.54 3.59
CA PHE A 129 -4.55 -4.62 2.24
C PHE A 129 -3.68 -5.48 1.31
N LEU A 130 -2.37 -5.25 1.30
CA LEU A 130 -1.43 -6.01 0.48
C LEU A 130 -1.39 -7.49 0.89
N LEU A 131 -1.31 -7.79 2.17
CA LEU A 131 -1.33 -9.17 2.67
C LEU A 131 -2.59 -9.92 2.25
N ARG A 132 -3.76 -9.29 2.38
CA ARG A 132 -5.03 -9.89 1.93
C ARG A 132 -5.04 -10.10 0.41
N SER A 133 -4.49 -9.17 -0.37
CA SER A 133 -4.36 -9.31 -1.83
C SER A 133 -3.44 -10.46 -2.23
N LEU A 134 -2.42 -10.74 -1.42
CA LEU A 134 -1.51 -11.86 -1.56
C LEU A 134 -2.11 -13.19 -1.04
N GLY A 135 -3.36 -13.21 -0.58
CA GLY A 135 -4.06 -14.41 -0.14
C GLY A 135 -3.86 -14.78 1.34
N TYR A 136 -3.22 -13.90 2.13
CA TYR A 136 -3.12 -14.09 3.58
C TYR A 136 -4.37 -13.57 4.29
N SER A 137 -4.73 -14.19 5.42
CA SER A 137 -5.96 -13.90 6.15
C SER A 137 -5.68 -13.45 7.58
N ASP A 138 -6.34 -12.36 8.01
CA ASP A 138 -6.40 -11.89 9.39
C ASP A 138 -7.73 -12.26 10.09
N ALA A 139 -8.51 -13.17 9.52
CA ALA A 139 -9.69 -13.74 10.17
C ALA A 139 -9.30 -14.58 11.39
N GLN A 140 -10.26 -14.93 12.21
CA GLN A 140 -10.03 -15.80 13.35
C GLN A 140 -9.34 -17.11 12.92
N ASN A 141 -8.21 -17.45 13.54
CA ASN A 141 -7.33 -18.55 13.17
C ASN A 141 -6.69 -18.40 11.77
N GLY A 142 -6.58 -17.18 11.26
CA GLY A 142 -5.88 -16.86 10.03
C GLY A 142 -4.36 -16.82 10.20
N ASP A 143 -3.68 -16.26 9.20
CA ASP A 143 -2.22 -16.24 9.13
C ASP A 143 -1.61 -15.18 10.05
N PHE A 144 -2.29 -14.06 10.23
CA PHE A 144 -1.81 -12.93 11.01
C PHE A 144 -2.97 -12.25 11.75
N THR A 145 -2.64 -11.30 12.60
CA THR A 145 -3.63 -10.38 13.22
C THR A 145 -3.45 -9.00 12.63
N TYR A 146 -4.50 -8.17 12.59
CA TYR A 146 -4.39 -6.79 12.12
C TYR A 146 -3.24 -6.05 12.82
N THR A 147 -3.12 -6.19 14.13
CA THR A 147 -2.04 -5.55 14.91
C THR A 147 -0.65 -6.09 14.64
N GLY A 148 -0.53 -7.32 14.15
CA GLY A 148 0.73 -7.98 13.79
C GLY A 148 1.03 -7.96 12.29
N ALA A 149 0.28 -7.22 11.47
CA ALA A 149 0.44 -7.25 10.02
C ALA A 149 1.81 -6.78 9.55
N LEU A 150 2.40 -5.76 10.19
CA LEU A 150 3.74 -5.26 9.84
C LEU A 150 4.82 -6.31 10.12
N ASP A 151 4.82 -6.89 11.32
CA ASP A 151 5.78 -7.94 11.69
C ASP A 151 5.62 -9.16 10.78
N PHE A 152 4.38 -9.57 10.52
CA PHE A 152 4.11 -10.70 9.62
C PHE A 152 4.58 -10.43 8.19
N ALA A 153 4.32 -9.25 7.65
CA ALA A 153 4.74 -8.85 6.31
C ALA A 153 6.27 -8.80 6.18
N ALA A 154 6.98 -8.36 7.21
CA ALA A 154 8.44 -8.31 7.23
C ALA A 154 9.08 -9.70 7.43
N ASP A 155 8.64 -10.42 8.46
CA ASP A 155 9.33 -11.63 8.91
C ASP A 155 8.93 -12.90 8.15
N ASN A 156 7.68 -12.96 7.67
CA ASN A 156 7.12 -14.17 7.06
C ASN A 156 6.96 -14.07 5.54
N VAL A 157 6.72 -12.86 5.03
CA VAL A 157 6.44 -12.64 3.59
C VAL A 157 7.62 -11.97 2.88
N GLY A 158 8.39 -11.13 3.59
CA GLY A 158 9.45 -10.32 3.00
C GLY A 158 8.91 -9.15 2.16
N LEU A 159 7.66 -8.74 2.41
CA LEU A 159 6.97 -7.70 1.65
C LEU A 159 7.43 -6.28 2.00
N ILE A 160 7.88 -6.05 3.23
CA ILE A 160 8.28 -4.73 3.72
C ILE A 160 9.59 -4.78 4.49
N ASP A 161 10.34 -3.67 4.45
CA ASP A 161 11.46 -3.41 5.35
C ASP A 161 11.51 -1.92 5.74
N GLU A 162 12.42 -1.57 6.67
CA GLU A 162 12.57 -0.21 7.20
C GLU A 162 12.98 0.81 6.13
N SER A 163 13.58 0.38 5.01
CA SER A 163 14.07 1.27 3.96
C SER A 163 12.95 1.92 3.17
N PHE A 164 11.78 1.28 3.10
CA PHE A 164 10.64 1.78 2.33
C PHE A 164 9.29 1.78 3.08
N CYS A 165 9.25 1.38 4.34
CA CYS A 165 8.03 1.42 5.16
C CYS A 165 8.25 2.25 6.42
N ASP A 166 8.05 3.57 6.35
CA ASP A 166 8.03 4.43 7.53
C ASP A 166 6.68 4.38 8.23
N THR A 167 6.65 3.71 9.38
CA THR A 167 5.41 3.55 10.18
C THR A 167 5.02 4.80 10.95
N ASN A 168 5.94 5.73 11.16
CA ASN A 168 5.72 6.98 11.90
C ASN A 168 5.23 8.10 10.97
N ASN A 169 5.67 8.06 9.71
CA ASN A 169 5.34 9.07 8.71
C ASN A 169 4.98 8.38 7.38
N PHE A 170 3.85 7.68 7.36
CA PHE A 170 3.41 6.91 6.21
C PHE A 170 2.86 7.82 5.10
N LEU A 171 3.57 7.88 3.99
CA LEU A 171 3.30 8.75 2.86
C LEU A 171 2.90 7.96 1.60
N ARG A 172 2.41 8.66 0.59
CA ARG A 172 2.15 8.07 -0.75
C ARG A 172 3.42 7.49 -1.38
N ASP A 173 4.57 7.98 -0.98
CA ASP A 173 5.89 7.48 -1.32
C ASP A 173 6.06 6.01 -0.86
N ASN A 174 5.76 5.75 0.42
CA ASN A 174 5.79 4.40 0.97
C ASN A 174 4.77 3.48 0.27
N VAL A 175 3.58 3.99 -0.04
CA VAL A 175 2.58 3.23 -0.80
C VAL A 175 3.12 2.79 -2.16
N ALA A 176 3.80 3.67 -2.90
CA ALA A 176 4.39 3.32 -4.19
C ALA A 176 5.47 2.23 -4.06
N ALA A 177 6.39 2.38 -3.09
CA ALA A 177 7.43 1.39 -2.84
C ALA A 177 6.86 0.02 -2.47
N MET A 178 5.96 -0.02 -1.48
CA MET A 178 5.32 -1.27 -1.02
C MET A 178 4.47 -1.93 -2.12
N SER A 179 3.80 -1.13 -2.95
CA SER A 179 3.02 -1.64 -4.09
C SER A 179 3.92 -2.33 -5.11
N LEU A 180 5.09 -1.75 -5.40
CA LEU A 180 6.04 -2.35 -6.34
C LEU A 180 6.59 -3.68 -5.80
N GLU A 181 6.92 -3.75 -4.51
CA GLU A 181 7.33 -5.01 -3.86
C GLU A 181 6.21 -6.05 -3.88
N ALA A 182 4.96 -5.65 -3.65
CA ALA A 182 3.82 -6.57 -3.69
C ALA A 182 3.64 -7.23 -5.06
N LEU A 183 3.89 -6.51 -6.16
CA LEU A 183 3.85 -7.08 -7.51
C LEU A 183 4.93 -8.15 -7.75
N ALA A 184 6.04 -8.09 -7.03
CA ALA A 184 7.12 -9.07 -7.12
C ALA A 184 6.97 -10.22 -6.11
N THR A 185 6.04 -10.09 -5.16
CA THR A 185 5.82 -11.05 -4.08
C THR A 185 4.88 -12.17 -4.53
N PRO A 186 5.23 -13.45 -4.37
CA PRO A 186 4.33 -14.55 -4.71
C PRO A 186 3.04 -14.53 -3.87
N VAL A 187 1.92 -14.81 -4.52
CA VAL A 187 0.65 -15.08 -3.84
C VAL A 187 0.80 -16.33 -2.99
N LYS A 188 0.25 -16.33 -1.79
CA LYS A 188 0.35 -17.40 -0.80
C LYS A 188 0.15 -18.78 -1.42
N ALA A 189 1.08 -19.69 -1.14
CA ALA A 189 1.08 -21.08 -1.61
C ALA A 189 1.09 -21.23 -3.14
N THR A 190 1.58 -20.24 -3.88
CA THR A 190 1.77 -20.30 -5.33
C THR A 190 3.13 -19.72 -5.72
N ASP A 191 3.55 -19.96 -6.97
CA ASP A 191 4.70 -19.29 -7.60
C ASP A 191 4.25 -18.11 -8.50
N ILE A 192 2.98 -17.72 -8.40
CA ILE A 192 2.39 -16.63 -9.21
C ILE A 192 2.43 -15.35 -8.39
N THR A 193 2.91 -14.26 -8.96
CA THR A 193 2.86 -12.90 -8.38
C THR A 193 1.52 -12.21 -8.69
N LEU A 194 1.27 -11.07 -8.01
CA LEU A 194 0.07 -10.25 -8.25
C LEU A 194 -0.04 -9.78 -9.71
#